data_7803044e6eae8498ab31036fa200f267
#
_entry.id   7803044e6eae8498ab31036fa200f267
#
_cell.length_a   1.000
_cell.length_b   1.000
_cell.length_c   1.000
_cell.angle_alpha   90.00
_cell.angle_beta   90.00
_cell.angle_gamma   90.00
#
_symmetry.space_group_name_H-M   'P 1'
#
loop_
_entity.id
_entity.type
_entity.pdbx_description
1 polymer ?
#
loop_
_entity_poly.entity_id
_entity_poly.type
_entity_poly.pdbx_seq_one_letter_code
_entity_poly.pdbx_strand_id
1 'polypeptide(L)'
;MAISLPSNISKRTILVLLILFIGFIALGIYGWSRSFKDIGASGAYQESVMRTVQMITSKRPLIVSEIYPRHWTVLISFFGIKAVLLYTVFYSVFFLLRRQLAVWIWNLKKVNGHTVIIGINEESKSLIEQFLTKDLKIVVIEENKENPDIKNLEDQGVLVVLGNPEEDAVLKKSRLINADKVLVVTDDQSNNINFAESISKFTFGSNESNEIDVLVRVKSEKLRGVLEKRWKVIESKKCIFRIINFQSTALREIISEITIDLCGDEKFKEQGPRFLIIADSSLNDDLLKQAIQFVQISGESVPSFTITTKDPEDRGYFRSKYPDIDLVAKVEFIDSPKNRVADAQMFADQSFDVLIVSLENELDTIGLTYEMLDSSSINIVKGYALLRESQKIDMNHHERLRIMSLSEYGKKSPEFGDFDMEKEAEDNHNAYLAGLSEEKRLGAKTWEQLEYAAKEANRLAVLHRKVKLKLKETRGDQSVEELISSLACSEHQRWKAEKILSGWRSGTKRDDERKVHDNICSYSELTDEIKGYDVTQVKEALGLD
;
A
#
# COMPACT_ATOMS: atom_id res chain seq x y z
N MET A 1 -16.00 -12.47 -8.40
CA MET A 1 -16.76 -13.43 -7.56
C MET A 1 -15.76 -14.24 -6.77
N ALA A 2 -15.55 -13.87 -5.50
CA ALA A 2 -14.63 -14.53 -4.59
C ALA A 2 -15.02 -15.99 -4.41
N ILE A 3 -14.03 -16.89 -4.32
CA ILE A 3 -14.29 -18.29 -3.96
C ILE A 3 -14.35 -18.35 -2.43
N SER A 4 -15.45 -17.88 -1.85
CA SER A 4 -15.67 -18.03 -0.41
C SER A 4 -16.08 -19.46 -0.09
N LEU A 5 -15.13 -20.28 0.30
CA LEU A 5 -15.44 -21.53 0.98
C LEU A 5 -15.60 -21.23 2.48
N PRO A 6 -16.66 -21.73 3.15
CA PRO A 6 -16.89 -21.42 4.56
C PRO A 6 -15.70 -21.83 5.42
N SER A 7 -15.13 -20.86 6.12
CA SER A 7 -13.88 -20.99 6.88
C SER A 7 -14.05 -21.64 8.25
N ASN A 8 -15.24 -21.60 8.81
CA ASN A 8 -15.56 -22.15 10.12
C ASN A 8 -16.90 -22.87 10.11
N ILE A 9 -16.98 -23.97 10.85
CA ILE A 9 -18.28 -24.47 11.32
C ILE A 9 -18.83 -23.36 12.22
N SER A 10 -19.92 -22.73 11.80
CA SER A 10 -20.64 -21.80 12.67
C SER A 10 -20.93 -22.50 14.00
N LYS A 11 -20.68 -21.83 15.13
CA LYS A 11 -21.10 -22.35 16.46
C LYS A 11 -22.57 -22.77 16.45
N ARG A 12 -23.40 -22.09 15.64
CA ARG A 12 -24.79 -22.45 15.40
C ARG A 12 -24.94 -23.81 14.72
N THR A 13 -24.12 -24.10 13.70
CA THR A 13 -24.16 -25.39 12.97
C THR A 13 -23.77 -26.55 13.90
N ILE A 14 -22.71 -26.38 14.70
CA ILE A 14 -22.30 -27.37 15.71
C ILE A 14 -23.43 -27.62 16.71
N LEU A 15 -24.03 -26.56 17.22
CA LEU A 15 -25.13 -26.63 18.17
C LEU A 15 -26.35 -27.34 17.56
N VAL A 16 -26.71 -27.02 16.32
CA VAL A 16 -27.82 -27.66 15.61
C VAL A 16 -27.54 -29.15 15.39
N LEU A 17 -26.35 -29.55 14.97
CA LEU A 17 -25.99 -30.95 14.80
C LEU A 17 -26.01 -31.71 16.12
N LEU A 18 -25.55 -31.09 17.21
CA LEU A 18 -25.61 -31.67 18.55
C LEU A 18 -27.05 -31.87 19.03
N ILE A 19 -27.91 -30.86 18.83
CA ILE A 19 -29.32 -30.94 19.17
C ILE A 19 -30.03 -32.04 18.37
N LEU A 20 -29.77 -32.11 17.05
CA LEU A 20 -30.33 -33.16 16.21
C LEU A 20 -29.86 -34.55 16.63
N PHE A 21 -28.55 -34.70 16.94
CA PHE A 21 -27.98 -35.96 17.40
C PHE A 21 -28.63 -36.45 18.71
N ILE A 22 -28.73 -35.54 19.71
CA ILE A 22 -29.39 -35.81 20.97
C ILE A 22 -30.89 -36.13 20.77
N GLY A 23 -31.56 -35.38 19.90
CA GLY A 23 -32.97 -35.60 19.55
C GLY A 23 -33.20 -36.99 18.92
N PHE A 24 -32.35 -37.42 18.00
CA PHE A 24 -32.45 -38.76 17.42
C PHE A 24 -32.16 -39.87 18.43
N ILE A 25 -31.20 -39.67 19.36
CA ILE A 25 -30.95 -40.60 20.45
C ILE A 25 -32.20 -40.72 21.35
N ALA A 26 -32.80 -39.60 21.77
CA ALA A 26 -33.99 -39.59 22.57
C ALA A 26 -35.18 -40.29 21.87
N LEU A 27 -35.36 -40.03 20.57
CA LEU A 27 -36.36 -40.67 19.74
C LEU A 27 -36.14 -42.19 19.64
N GLY A 28 -34.89 -42.63 19.56
CA GLY A 28 -34.52 -44.04 19.57
C GLY A 28 -34.86 -44.74 20.89
N ILE A 29 -34.49 -44.13 22.02
CA ILE A 29 -34.79 -44.63 23.36
C ILE A 29 -36.31 -44.75 23.53
N TYR A 30 -37.07 -43.72 23.13
CA TYR A 30 -38.52 -43.73 23.16
C TYR A 30 -39.11 -44.88 22.34
N GLY A 31 -38.69 -45.04 21.08
CA GLY A 31 -39.18 -46.06 20.17
C GLY A 31 -38.89 -47.49 20.64
N TRP A 32 -37.69 -47.75 21.14
CA TRP A 32 -37.32 -49.04 21.71
C TRP A 32 -38.12 -49.31 23.01
N SER A 33 -38.23 -48.29 23.89
CA SER A 33 -39.04 -48.44 25.12
C SER A 33 -40.47 -48.82 24.83
N ARG A 34 -41.09 -48.23 23.80
CA ARG A 34 -42.46 -48.65 23.36
C ARG A 34 -42.46 -50.06 22.83
N SER A 35 -41.51 -50.42 21.95
CA SER A 35 -41.41 -51.76 21.37
C SER A 35 -41.22 -52.85 22.43
N PHE A 36 -40.46 -52.61 23.50
CA PHE A 36 -40.24 -53.54 24.60
C PHE A 36 -41.44 -53.62 25.53
N LYS A 37 -42.15 -52.52 25.78
CA LYS A 37 -43.39 -52.52 26.56
C LYS A 37 -44.49 -53.30 25.89
N ASP A 38 -44.60 -53.21 24.57
CA ASP A 38 -45.60 -53.94 23.78
C ASP A 38 -45.44 -55.47 23.85
N ILE A 39 -44.25 -55.96 24.26
CA ILE A 39 -43.98 -57.39 24.43
C ILE A 39 -43.86 -57.80 25.92
N GLY A 40 -44.11 -56.85 26.86
CA GLY A 40 -44.09 -57.16 28.29
C GLY A 40 -42.68 -57.39 28.90
N ALA A 41 -41.60 -56.86 28.29
CA ALA A 41 -40.23 -57.08 28.75
C ALA A 41 -39.92 -56.27 30.03
N SER A 42 -39.38 -56.93 31.05
CA SER A 42 -38.87 -56.27 32.27
C SER A 42 -37.51 -55.62 31.92
N GLY A 43 -37.27 -54.39 32.48
CA GLY A 43 -36.01 -53.62 32.18
C GLY A 43 -36.03 -52.86 30.85
N ALA A 44 -37.18 -52.64 30.26
CA ALA A 44 -37.39 -52.01 28.96
C ALA A 44 -36.59 -50.69 28.74
N TYR A 45 -36.38 -49.90 29.78
CA TYR A 45 -35.66 -48.61 29.65
C TYR A 45 -34.15 -48.82 29.47
N GLN A 46 -33.50 -49.68 30.27
CA GLN A 46 -32.07 -49.93 30.20
C GLN A 46 -31.71 -50.56 28.86
N GLU A 47 -32.50 -51.55 28.41
CA GLU A 47 -32.32 -52.18 27.13
C GLU A 47 -32.52 -51.20 25.96
N SER A 48 -33.47 -50.30 26.06
CA SER A 48 -33.75 -49.25 25.07
C SER A 48 -32.56 -48.30 24.89
N VAL A 49 -31.90 -47.87 25.97
CA VAL A 49 -30.69 -47.04 25.94
C VAL A 49 -29.57 -47.82 25.26
N MET A 50 -29.32 -49.07 25.68
CA MET A 50 -28.25 -49.89 25.13
C MET A 50 -28.45 -50.13 23.63
N ARG A 51 -29.65 -50.46 23.16
CA ARG A 51 -29.99 -50.63 21.76
C ARG A 51 -29.82 -49.36 20.94
N THR A 52 -30.23 -48.23 21.49
CA THR A 52 -30.03 -46.94 20.80
C THR A 52 -28.55 -46.60 20.64
N VAL A 53 -27.73 -46.84 21.66
CA VAL A 53 -26.29 -46.66 21.55
C VAL A 53 -25.66 -47.63 20.52
N GLN A 54 -26.07 -48.89 20.48
CA GLN A 54 -25.63 -49.86 19.48
C GLN A 54 -25.98 -49.42 18.05
N MET A 55 -27.03 -48.65 17.81
CA MET A 55 -27.37 -48.08 16.48
C MET A 55 -26.26 -47.21 15.92
N ILE A 56 -25.41 -46.58 16.74
CA ILE A 56 -24.28 -45.75 16.31
C ILE A 56 -23.31 -46.58 15.44
N THR A 57 -23.00 -47.79 15.87
CA THR A 57 -22.01 -48.66 15.22
C THR A 57 -22.60 -49.72 14.29
N SER A 58 -23.90 -50.09 14.46
CA SER A 58 -24.54 -51.15 13.70
C SER A 58 -24.74 -50.79 12.23
N LYS A 59 -24.57 -51.79 11.33
CA LYS A 59 -24.79 -51.63 9.88
C LYS A 59 -26.25 -51.77 9.44
N ARG A 60 -27.08 -52.32 10.29
CA ARG A 60 -28.52 -52.53 10.01
C ARG A 60 -29.33 -52.15 11.25
N PRO A 61 -30.59 -51.72 11.09
CA PRO A 61 -31.50 -51.65 12.22
C PRO A 61 -31.47 -52.99 12.94
N LEU A 62 -31.20 -52.96 14.26
CA LEU A 62 -30.99 -54.17 15.03
C LEU A 62 -32.25 -55.05 14.99
N ILE A 63 -32.17 -56.16 14.27
CA ILE A 63 -33.12 -57.22 14.37
C ILE A 63 -32.55 -58.16 15.42
N VAL A 64 -33.11 -58.14 16.61
CA VAL A 64 -32.84 -59.15 17.62
C VAL A 64 -33.81 -60.30 17.35
N SER A 65 -33.33 -61.50 17.34
CA SER A 65 -33.88 -62.78 16.84
C SER A 65 -35.41 -62.99 16.89
N GLU A 66 -36.17 -62.18 17.59
CA GLU A 66 -37.66 -62.26 17.66
C GLU A 66 -38.34 -60.91 17.88
N ILE A 67 -37.56 -59.81 18.00
CA ILE A 67 -38.08 -58.50 18.31
C ILE A 67 -37.77 -57.54 17.16
N TYR A 68 -38.71 -57.38 16.25
CA TYR A 68 -38.71 -56.28 15.30
C TYR A 68 -39.01 -54.96 16.01
N PRO A 69 -38.33 -53.86 15.70
CA PRO A 69 -38.74 -52.57 16.18
C PRO A 69 -40.14 -52.28 15.61
N ARG A 70 -41.15 -52.44 16.44
CA ARG A 70 -42.57 -52.20 16.06
C ARG A 70 -42.86 -50.70 15.89
N HIS A 71 -42.03 -49.86 16.50
CA HIS A 71 -42.30 -48.42 16.48
C HIS A 71 -41.42 -47.73 15.42
N TRP A 72 -42.07 -47.01 14.51
CA TRP A 72 -41.41 -46.31 13.38
C TRP A 72 -40.33 -45.32 13.78
N THR A 73 -40.40 -44.72 15.00
CA THR A 73 -39.40 -43.80 15.53
C THR A 73 -38.02 -44.40 15.66
N VAL A 74 -37.89 -45.74 15.82
CA VAL A 74 -36.62 -46.44 15.83
C VAL A 74 -35.92 -46.30 14.47
N LEU A 75 -36.64 -46.43 13.37
CA LEU A 75 -36.11 -46.27 12.03
C LEU A 75 -35.65 -44.83 11.76
N ILE A 76 -36.50 -43.86 12.16
CA ILE A 76 -36.13 -42.45 12.02
C ILE A 76 -34.86 -42.13 12.83
N SER A 77 -34.79 -42.62 14.08
CA SER A 77 -33.62 -42.48 14.93
C SER A 77 -32.36 -43.07 14.26
N PHE A 78 -32.45 -44.30 13.76
CA PHE A 78 -31.34 -45.00 13.12
C PHE A 78 -30.79 -44.22 11.91
N PHE A 79 -31.67 -43.85 10.97
CA PHE A 79 -31.24 -43.09 9.78
C PHE A 79 -30.82 -41.67 10.15
N GLY A 80 -31.47 -41.01 11.11
CA GLY A 80 -31.11 -39.69 11.59
C GLY A 80 -29.71 -39.64 12.22
N ILE A 81 -29.38 -40.58 13.12
CA ILE A 81 -28.06 -40.73 13.71
C ILE A 81 -27.01 -40.92 12.61
N LYS A 82 -27.27 -41.83 11.65
CA LYS A 82 -26.35 -42.08 10.54
C LYS A 82 -26.13 -40.85 9.63
N ALA A 83 -27.20 -40.12 9.33
CA ALA A 83 -27.15 -38.92 8.53
C ALA A 83 -26.28 -37.82 9.20
N VAL A 84 -26.47 -37.62 10.52
CA VAL A 84 -25.68 -36.66 11.28
C VAL A 84 -24.20 -37.06 11.31
N LEU A 85 -23.90 -38.33 11.56
CA LEU A 85 -22.52 -38.84 11.56
C LEU A 85 -21.86 -38.72 10.17
N LEU A 86 -22.56 -39.12 9.11
CA LEU A 86 -22.07 -39.01 7.74
C LEU A 86 -21.80 -37.56 7.37
N TYR A 87 -22.71 -36.66 7.70
CA TYR A 87 -22.54 -35.23 7.46
C TYR A 87 -21.32 -34.67 8.21
N THR A 88 -21.15 -35.09 9.48
CA THR A 88 -20.01 -34.63 10.29
C THR A 88 -18.68 -35.10 9.70
N VAL A 89 -18.60 -36.37 9.26
CA VAL A 89 -17.41 -36.92 8.61
C VAL A 89 -17.14 -36.19 7.28
N PHE A 90 -18.16 -36.06 6.43
CA PHE A 90 -18.05 -35.38 5.14
C PHE A 90 -17.58 -33.93 5.33
N TYR A 91 -18.17 -33.22 6.28
CA TYR A 91 -17.83 -31.84 6.57
C TYR A 91 -16.38 -31.71 7.10
N SER A 92 -15.96 -32.64 7.97
CA SER A 92 -14.57 -32.66 8.50
C SER A 92 -13.55 -32.89 7.39
N VAL A 93 -13.82 -33.83 6.48
CA VAL A 93 -12.96 -34.08 5.31
C VAL A 93 -12.95 -32.86 4.38
N PHE A 94 -14.10 -32.28 4.11
CA PHE A 94 -14.20 -31.05 3.32
C PHE A 94 -13.42 -29.91 3.94
N PHE A 95 -13.51 -29.73 5.26
CA PHE A 95 -12.78 -28.70 5.99
C PHE A 95 -11.26 -28.89 5.90
N LEU A 96 -10.78 -30.12 6.00
CA LEU A 96 -9.35 -30.46 5.86
C LEU A 96 -8.83 -30.19 4.43
N LEU A 97 -9.67 -30.44 3.43
CA LEU A 97 -9.29 -30.32 2.01
C LEU A 97 -9.66 -28.98 1.38
N ARG A 98 -10.35 -28.09 2.11
CA ARG A 98 -10.92 -26.84 1.55
C ARG A 98 -9.91 -25.99 0.80
N ARG A 99 -8.67 -25.91 1.34
CA ARG A 99 -7.61 -25.09 0.75
C ARG A 99 -7.13 -25.65 -0.58
N GLN A 100 -6.91 -26.97 -0.64
CA GLN A 100 -6.57 -27.66 -1.87
C GLN A 100 -7.69 -27.56 -2.91
N LEU A 101 -8.94 -27.68 -2.47
CA LEU A 101 -10.12 -27.51 -3.33
C LEU A 101 -10.23 -26.07 -3.86
N ALA A 102 -9.97 -25.06 -3.03
CA ALA A 102 -9.97 -23.67 -3.47
C ALA A 102 -8.93 -23.41 -4.57
N VAL A 103 -7.69 -23.87 -4.38
CA VAL A 103 -6.61 -23.77 -5.38
C VAL A 103 -6.98 -24.55 -6.65
N TRP A 104 -7.56 -25.74 -6.52
CA TRP A 104 -7.98 -26.54 -7.67
C TRP A 104 -9.10 -25.87 -8.48
N ILE A 105 -10.13 -25.35 -7.82
CA ILE A 105 -11.23 -24.61 -8.46
C ILE A 105 -10.68 -23.33 -9.13
N TRP A 106 -9.76 -22.62 -8.50
CA TRP A 106 -9.09 -21.47 -9.06
C TRP A 106 -8.39 -21.79 -10.39
N ASN A 107 -7.63 -22.89 -10.41
CA ASN A 107 -6.95 -23.33 -11.62
C ASN A 107 -7.91 -23.77 -12.72
N LEU A 108 -9.03 -24.42 -12.36
CA LEU A 108 -10.07 -24.80 -13.32
C LEU A 108 -10.77 -23.59 -13.95
N LYS A 109 -11.02 -22.53 -13.19
CA LYS A 109 -11.69 -21.31 -13.68
C LYS A 109 -10.83 -20.50 -14.64
N LYS A 110 -9.55 -20.84 -14.81
CA LYS A 110 -8.60 -20.14 -15.68
C LYS A 110 -8.66 -18.61 -15.49
N VAL A 111 -8.64 -18.15 -14.23
CA VAL A 111 -8.72 -16.73 -13.90
C VAL A 111 -7.50 -16.01 -14.46
N ASN A 112 -7.73 -14.88 -15.14
CA ASN A 112 -6.72 -13.98 -15.69
C ASN A 112 -6.97 -12.56 -15.16
N GLY A 113 -5.97 -11.70 -15.24
CA GLY A 113 -6.09 -10.30 -14.84
C GLY A 113 -6.27 -10.14 -13.33
N HIS A 114 -5.57 -10.93 -12.53
CA HIS A 114 -5.60 -10.88 -11.08
C HIS A 114 -4.30 -10.29 -10.52
N THR A 115 -4.36 -9.89 -9.26
CA THR A 115 -3.18 -9.42 -8.53
C THR A 115 -2.64 -10.52 -7.64
N VAL A 116 -1.34 -10.78 -7.72
CA VAL A 116 -0.62 -11.68 -6.81
C VAL A 116 0.12 -10.84 -5.78
N ILE A 117 -0.05 -11.16 -4.50
CA ILE A 117 0.64 -10.49 -3.39
C ILE A 117 1.51 -11.52 -2.68
N ILE A 118 2.80 -11.25 -2.53
CA ILE A 118 3.76 -12.12 -1.88
C ILE A 118 4.13 -11.55 -0.52
N GLY A 119 3.77 -12.28 0.54
CA GLY A 119 3.95 -11.91 1.94
C GLY A 119 2.70 -11.31 2.58
N ILE A 120 2.45 -11.72 3.83
CA ILE A 120 1.37 -11.20 4.68
C ILE A 120 1.99 -10.41 5.82
N ASN A 121 1.81 -9.09 5.81
CA ASN A 121 2.18 -8.15 6.86
C ASN A 121 1.15 -7.00 6.93
N GLU A 122 1.33 -6.02 7.80
CA GLU A 122 0.37 -4.92 7.97
C GLU A 122 0.15 -4.12 6.67
N GLU A 123 1.23 -3.87 5.91
CA GLU A 123 1.15 -3.14 4.64
C GLU A 123 0.34 -3.93 3.60
N SER A 124 0.63 -5.23 3.42
CA SER A 124 -0.09 -6.07 2.45
C SER A 124 -1.55 -6.30 2.84
N LYS A 125 -1.87 -6.50 4.12
CA LYS A 125 -3.26 -6.63 4.60
C LYS A 125 -4.08 -5.42 4.21
N SER A 126 -3.52 -4.28 4.40
CA SER A 126 -4.11 -3.01 4.07
C SER A 126 -4.38 -2.82 2.58
N LEU A 127 -3.42 -3.19 1.73
CA LEU A 127 -3.62 -3.20 0.28
C LEU A 127 -4.68 -4.22 -0.15
N ILE A 128 -4.70 -5.40 0.48
CA ILE A 128 -5.72 -6.42 0.23
C ILE A 128 -7.11 -5.89 0.54
N GLU A 129 -7.31 -5.23 1.68
CA GLU A 129 -8.58 -4.61 2.03
C GLU A 129 -9.02 -3.59 0.98
N GLN A 130 -8.12 -2.72 0.55
CA GLN A 130 -8.40 -1.74 -0.51
C GLN A 130 -8.77 -2.42 -1.84
N PHE A 131 -8.05 -3.45 -2.24
CA PHE A 131 -8.32 -4.17 -3.48
C PHE A 131 -9.64 -4.94 -3.42
N LEU A 132 -10.00 -5.49 -2.27
CA LEU A 132 -11.29 -6.15 -2.06
C LEU A 132 -12.46 -5.17 -2.18
N THR A 133 -12.32 -3.92 -1.73
CA THR A 133 -13.38 -2.90 -1.91
C THR A 133 -13.61 -2.56 -3.38
N LYS A 134 -12.60 -2.77 -4.25
CA LYS A 134 -12.67 -2.57 -5.71
C LYS A 134 -13.07 -3.85 -6.48
N ASP A 135 -13.49 -4.93 -5.79
CA ASP A 135 -13.83 -6.26 -6.35
C ASP A 135 -12.70 -6.87 -7.21
N LEU A 136 -11.44 -6.54 -6.90
CA LEU A 136 -10.28 -7.11 -7.58
C LEU A 136 -10.05 -8.56 -7.15
N LYS A 137 -9.60 -9.40 -8.08
CA LYS A 137 -9.23 -10.78 -7.79
C LYS A 137 -7.82 -10.84 -7.22
N ILE A 138 -7.68 -11.40 -6.03
CA ILE A 138 -6.41 -11.42 -5.29
C ILE A 138 -6.01 -12.85 -5.00
N VAL A 139 -4.74 -13.14 -5.20
CA VAL A 139 -4.04 -14.34 -4.73
C VAL A 139 -2.90 -13.93 -3.83
N VAL A 140 -2.81 -14.50 -2.65
CA VAL A 140 -1.70 -14.25 -1.72
C VAL A 140 -0.80 -15.47 -1.67
N ILE A 141 0.51 -15.28 -1.77
CA ILE A 141 1.52 -16.32 -1.54
C ILE A 141 2.14 -16.03 -0.17
N GLU A 142 2.12 -17.03 0.73
CA GLU A 142 2.67 -16.91 2.08
C GLU A 142 3.55 -18.13 2.38
N GLU A 143 4.78 -17.86 2.82
CA GLU A 143 5.75 -18.91 3.18
C GLU A 143 5.49 -19.45 4.58
N ASN A 144 5.18 -18.56 5.53
CA ASN A 144 4.92 -18.93 6.91
C ASN A 144 3.51 -19.51 7.08
N LYS A 145 3.41 -20.82 7.21
CA LYS A 145 2.14 -21.54 7.39
C LYS A 145 1.42 -21.22 8.70
N GLU A 146 2.15 -20.72 9.68
CA GLU A 146 1.64 -20.36 11.01
C GLU A 146 1.22 -18.87 11.11
N ASN A 147 1.27 -18.13 9.99
CA ASN A 147 0.85 -16.74 10.00
C ASN A 147 -0.63 -16.62 10.41
N PRO A 148 -0.95 -15.89 11.50
CA PRO A 148 -2.31 -15.84 12.07
C PRO A 148 -3.34 -15.18 11.14
N ASP A 149 -2.89 -14.33 10.21
CA ASP A 149 -3.77 -13.58 9.31
C ASP A 149 -4.28 -14.41 8.13
N ILE A 150 -3.68 -15.55 7.83
CA ILE A 150 -4.07 -16.44 6.73
C ILE A 150 -5.57 -16.75 6.80
N LYS A 151 -6.05 -17.12 7.98
CA LYS A 151 -7.45 -17.49 8.16
C LYS A 151 -8.40 -16.32 7.89
N ASN A 152 -8.06 -15.15 8.37
CA ASN A 152 -8.86 -13.94 8.16
C ASN A 152 -8.97 -13.59 6.67
N LEU A 153 -7.87 -13.69 5.93
CA LEU A 153 -7.86 -13.46 4.48
C LEU A 153 -8.68 -14.50 3.71
N GLU A 154 -8.58 -15.79 4.08
CA GLU A 154 -9.41 -16.84 3.50
C GLU A 154 -10.91 -16.60 3.77
N ASP A 155 -11.26 -16.08 4.95
CA ASP A 155 -12.65 -15.74 5.34
C ASP A 155 -13.21 -14.58 4.53
N GLN A 156 -12.34 -13.66 4.11
CA GLN A 156 -12.66 -12.56 3.19
C GLN A 156 -12.73 -13.00 1.71
N GLY A 157 -12.45 -14.28 1.41
CA GLY A 157 -12.51 -14.84 0.06
C GLY A 157 -11.22 -14.70 -0.76
N VAL A 158 -10.10 -14.33 -0.12
CA VAL A 158 -8.78 -14.29 -0.73
C VAL A 158 -8.23 -15.70 -0.88
N LEU A 159 -7.69 -16.04 -2.04
CA LEU A 159 -7.00 -17.31 -2.24
C LEU A 159 -5.59 -17.22 -1.66
N VAL A 160 -5.29 -18.03 -0.64
CA VAL A 160 -3.96 -18.12 -0.05
C VAL A 160 -3.25 -19.38 -0.54
N VAL A 161 -2.11 -19.20 -1.21
CA VAL A 161 -1.21 -20.28 -1.67
C VAL A 161 -0.03 -20.35 -0.71
N LEU A 162 0.10 -21.47 -0.01
CA LEU A 162 1.19 -21.69 0.94
C LEU A 162 2.41 -22.29 0.25
N GLY A 163 3.57 -21.70 0.47
CA GLY A 163 4.86 -22.19 -0.01
C GLY A 163 5.87 -21.10 -0.30
N ASN A 164 7.09 -21.51 -0.62
CA ASN A 164 8.16 -20.58 -0.95
C ASN A 164 7.96 -20.01 -2.37
N PRO A 165 7.92 -18.66 -2.53
CA PRO A 165 7.79 -17.99 -3.84
C PRO A 165 8.94 -18.27 -4.82
N GLU A 166 10.06 -18.84 -4.38
CA GLU A 166 11.14 -19.28 -5.28
C GLU A 166 10.81 -20.59 -5.99
N GLU A 167 9.81 -21.34 -5.55
CA GLU A 167 9.41 -22.60 -6.14
C GLU A 167 8.45 -22.40 -7.32
N ASP A 168 8.80 -22.88 -8.50
CA ASP A 168 7.93 -22.85 -9.69
C ASP A 168 6.54 -23.45 -9.45
N ALA A 169 6.44 -24.46 -8.59
CA ALA A 169 5.17 -25.11 -8.25
C ALA A 169 4.22 -24.15 -7.52
N VAL A 170 4.74 -23.25 -6.69
CA VAL A 170 3.98 -22.24 -5.96
C VAL A 170 3.52 -21.14 -6.91
N LEU A 171 4.43 -20.66 -7.77
CA LEU A 171 4.12 -19.65 -8.79
C LEU A 171 3.08 -20.17 -9.80
N LYS A 172 3.14 -21.45 -10.19
CA LYS A 172 2.11 -22.09 -11.03
C LYS A 172 0.75 -22.15 -10.35
N LYS A 173 0.70 -22.51 -9.06
CA LYS A 173 -0.56 -22.56 -8.28
C LYS A 173 -1.23 -21.19 -8.17
N SER A 174 -0.46 -20.11 -8.06
CA SER A 174 -0.97 -18.74 -8.05
C SER A 174 -1.38 -18.25 -9.44
N ARG A 175 -1.08 -19.01 -10.52
CA ARG A 175 -1.25 -18.61 -11.92
C ARG A 175 -0.55 -17.29 -12.26
N LEU A 176 0.65 -17.10 -11.71
CA LEU A 176 1.41 -15.86 -11.81
C LEU A 176 1.55 -15.34 -13.26
N ILE A 177 1.72 -16.24 -14.24
CA ILE A 177 1.83 -15.88 -15.67
C ILE A 177 0.59 -15.15 -16.20
N ASN A 178 -0.58 -15.37 -15.58
CA ASN A 178 -1.85 -14.77 -15.97
C ASN A 178 -2.24 -13.59 -15.07
N ALA A 179 -1.35 -13.15 -14.20
CA ALA A 179 -1.54 -11.97 -13.37
C ALA A 179 -1.23 -10.70 -14.17
N ASP A 180 -1.94 -9.62 -13.88
CA ASP A 180 -1.62 -8.29 -14.40
C ASP A 180 -0.58 -7.60 -13.50
N LYS A 181 -0.66 -7.84 -12.20
CA LYS A 181 0.18 -7.20 -11.20
C LYS A 181 0.69 -8.20 -10.16
N VAL A 182 1.95 -8.06 -9.78
CA VAL A 182 2.58 -8.79 -8.67
C VAL A 182 3.17 -7.80 -7.67
N LEU A 183 2.79 -7.91 -6.40
CA LEU A 183 3.37 -7.12 -5.32
C LEU A 183 4.23 -8.02 -4.43
N VAL A 184 5.52 -7.72 -4.33
CA VAL A 184 6.47 -8.44 -3.48
C VAL A 184 6.76 -7.56 -2.26
N VAL A 185 6.09 -7.87 -1.13
CA VAL A 185 5.97 -6.96 0.02
C VAL A 185 6.26 -7.63 1.36
N THR A 186 7.16 -8.60 1.39
CA THR A 186 7.58 -9.20 2.67
C THR A 186 8.39 -8.21 3.51
N ASP A 187 8.58 -8.48 4.79
CA ASP A 187 9.34 -7.60 5.69
C ASP A 187 10.83 -7.60 5.40
N ASP A 188 11.35 -8.70 4.85
CA ASP A 188 12.76 -8.82 4.44
C ASP A 188 12.97 -8.38 3.00
N GLN A 189 13.69 -7.27 2.83
CA GLN A 189 13.98 -6.73 1.48
C GLN A 189 14.90 -7.66 0.67
N SER A 190 15.73 -8.50 1.29
CA SER A 190 16.58 -9.46 0.59
C SER A 190 15.73 -10.55 -0.05
N ASN A 191 14.74 -11.06 0.71
CA ASN A 191 13.74 -12.00 0.18
C ASN A 191 12.94 -11.37 -0.96
N ASN A 192 12.53 -10.10 -0.83
CA ASN A 192 11.81 -9.41 -1.89
C ASN A 192 12.59 -9.36 -3.20
N ILE A 193 13.91 -9.10 -3.13
CA ILE A 193 14.79 -9.09 -4.31
C ILE A 193 14.90 -10.49 -4.92
N ASN A 194 15.12 -11.52 -4.09
CA ASN A 194 15.23 -12.91 -4.54
C ASN A 194 13.92 -13.39 -5.20
N PHE A 195 12.78 -13.06 -4.61
CA PHE A 195 11.47 -13.40 -5.18
C PHE A 195 11.24 -12.72 -6.53
N ALA A 196 11.61 -11.44 -6.66
CA ALA A 196 11.54 -10.71 -7.93
C ALA A 196 12.40 -11.38 -9.02
N GLU A 197 13.60 -11.83 -8.69
CA GLU A 197 14.45 -12.57 -9.62
C GLU A 197 13.86 -13.94 -10.01
N SER A 198 13.25 -14.63 -9.07
CA SER A 198 12.58 -15.92 -9.33
C SER A 198 11.35 -15.74 -10.23
N ILE A 199 10.58 -14.67 -10.03
CA ILE A 199 9.47 -14.29 -10.91
C ILE A 199 9.98 -14.05 -12.34
N SER A 200 11.06 -13.29 -12.50
CA SER A 200 11.66 -13.02 -13.81
C SER A 200 12.06 -14.32 -14.53
N LYS A 201 12.77 -15.23 -13.84
CA LYS A 201 13.17 -16.52 -14.40
C LYS A 201 11.98 -17.36 -14.80
N PHE A 202 10.95 -17.42 -13.95
CA PHE A 202 9.75 -18.19 -14.18
C PHE A 202 8.95 -17.70 -15.40
N THR A 203 8.83 -16.38 -15.55
CA THR A 203 8.10 -15.77 -16.67
C THR A 203 8.85 -15.86 -17.99
N PHE A 204 10.18 -15.80 -17.97
CA PHE A 204 11.02 -15.93 -19.17
C PHE A 204 10.82 -17.28 -19.87
N GLY A 205 10.62 -18.36 -19.11
CA GLY A 205 10.37 -19.71 -19.65
C GLY A 205 8.97 -19.95 -20.21
N SER A 206 8.05 -18.97 -20.13
CA SER A 206 6.67 -19.14 -20.57
C SER A 206 6.46 -18.63 -22.01
N ASN A 207 5.52 -19.24 -22.75
CA ASN A 207 5.13 -18.80 -24.10
C ASN A 207 3.96 -17.78 -24.11
N GLU A 208 3.41 -17.43 -22.95
CA GLU A 208 2.30 -16.49 -22.85
C GLU A 208 2.79 -15.04 -22.97
N SER A 209 1.96 -14.15 -23.53
CA SER A 209 2.33 -12.83 -24.02
C SER A 209 1.94 -11.66 -23.10
N ASN A 210 1.40 -11.91 -21.91
CA ASN A 210 0.96 -10.84 -21.03
C ASN A 210 2.16 -10.19 -20.33
N GLU A 211 2.19 -8.88 -20.33
CA GLU A 211 3.13 -8.09 -19.56
C GLU A 211 2.65 -8.03 -18.10
N ILE A 212 3.54 -8.31 -17.16
CA ILE A 212 3.25 -8.35 -15.73
C ILE A 212 3.97 -7.18 -15.06
N ASP A 213 3.21 -6.35 -14.35
CA ASP A 213 3.76 -5.26 -13.54
C ASP A 213 4.18 -5.80 -12.17
N VAL A 214 5.48 -5.82 -11.89
CA VAL A 214 6.05 -6.37 -10.66
C VAL A 214 6.55 -5.24 -9.76
N LEU A 215 5.82 -4.98 -8.68
CA LEU A 215 6.18 -3.98 -7.68
C LEU A 215 6.93 -4.66 -6.53
N VAL A 216 8.15 -4.22 -6.28
CA VAL A 216 9.04 -4.82 -5.29
C VAL A 216 9.36 -3.83 -4.17
N ARG A 217 9.02 -4.20 -2.94
CA ARG A 217 9.32 -3.38 -1.77
C ARG A 217 10.82 -3.40 -1.46
N VAL A 218 11.44 -2.22 -1.55
CA VAL A 218 12.85 -2.02 -1.14
C VAL A 218 12.93 -0.71 -0.34
N LYS A 219 13.40 -0.81 0.89
CA LYS A 219 13.54 0.36 1.79
C LYS A 219 14.79 1.18 1.51
N SER A 220 15.85 0.54 1.00
CA SER A 220 17.15 1.18 0.82
C SER A 220 17.25 1.95 -0.49
N GLU A 221 17.31 3.26 -0.42
CA GLU A 221 17.56 4.14 -1.57
C GLU A 221 18.91 3.83 -2.29
N LYS A 222 19.93 3.41 -1.53
CA LYS A 222 21.22 3.03 -2.12
C LYS A 222 21.10 1.79 -3.02
N LEU A 223 20.30 0.80 -2.59
CA LEU A 223 20.05 -0.41 -3.39
C LEU A 223 19.16 -0.11 -4.59
N ARG A 224 18.25 0.84 -4.49
CA ARG A 224 17.33 1.21 -5.57
C ARG A 224 18.03 1.43 -6.89
N GLY A 225 19.00 2.35 -6.93
CA GLY A 225 19.71 2.66 -8.17
C GLY A 225 20.53 1.49 -8.75
N VAL A 226 20.99 0.55 -7.90
CA VAL A 226 21.68 -0.67 -8.35
C VAL A 226 20.68 -1.66 -8.94
N LEU A 227 19.53 -1.86 -8.28
CA LEU A 227 18.50 -2.80 -8.71
C LEU A 227 17.82 -2.33 -10.00
N GLU A 228 17.55 -1.04 -10.14
CA GLU A 228 16.97 -0.46 -11.36
C GLU A 228 17.85 -0.76 -12.59
N LYS A 229 19.17 -0.56 -12.45
CA LYS A 229 20.11 -0.91 -13.53
C LYS A 229 20.15 -2.40 -13.81
N ARG A 230 20.15 -3.23 -12.76
CA ARG A 230 20.19 -4.70 -12.87
C ARG A 230 18.91 -5.24 -13.51
N TRP A 231 17.74 -4.79 -13.06
CA TRP A 231 16.46 -5.27 -13.58
C TRP A 231 16.20 -4.81 -15.00
N LYS A 232 16.64 -3.61 -15.37
CA LYS A 232 16.61 -3.15 -16.76
C LYS A 232 17.34 -4.08 -17.74
N VAL A 233 18.41 -4.74 -17.28
CA VAL A 233 19.13 -5.76 -18.07
C VAL A 233 18.38 -7.09 -18.11
N ILE A 234 17.60 -7.38 -17.05
CA ILE A 234 16.81 -8.61 -16.87
C ILE A 234 15.40 -8.45 -17.44
N GLU A 235 14.91 -7.21 -17.63
CA GLU A 235 13.60 -6.94 -18.19
C GLU A 235 13.42 -7.73 -19.48
N SER A 236 12.68 -8.82 -19.35
CA SER A 236 12.11 -9.54 -20.48
C SER A 236 10.91 -8.71 -20.96
N LYS A 237 10.50 -8.84 -22.22
CA LYS A 237 9.26 -8.22 -22.74
C LYS A 237 7.99 -8.60 -21.94
N LYS A 238 8.12 -9.27 -20.79
CA LYS A 238 7.02 -9.88 -20.02
C LYS A 238 6.89 -9.38 -18.59
N CYS A 239 7.94 -8.76 -18.02
CA CYS A 239 7.89 -8.21 -16.67
C CYS A 239 8.48 -6.81 -16.65
N ILE A 240 7.72 -5.87 -16.12
CA ILE A 240 8.20 -4.54 -15.77
C ILE A 240 8.42 -4.52 -14.27
N PHE A 241 9.65 -4.26 -13.84
CA PHE A 241 9.99 -4.17 -12.42
C PHE A 241 9.96 -2.73 -11.96
N ARG A 242 9.20 -2.48 -10.89
CA ARG A 242 9.17 -1.19 -10.20
C ARG A 242 9.51 -1.36 -8.73
N ILE A 243 10.35 -0.47 -8.22
CA ILE A 243 10.67 -0.44 -6.80
C ILE A 243 9.69 0.47 -6.09
N ILE A 244 9.09 -0.04 -5.04
CA ILE A 244 8.17 0.69 -4.17
C ILE A 244 8.76 0.87 -2.78
N ASN A 245 8.52 2.05 -2.20
CA ASN A 245 8.82 2.34 -0.81
C ASN A 245 7.56 2.97 -0.19
N PHE A 246 6.81 2.19 0.60
CA PHE A 246 5.56 2.63 1.23
C PHE A 246 5.73 3.90 2.07
N GLN A 247 6.87 4.01 2.77
CA GLN A 247 7.14 5.18 3.61
C GLN A 247 7.31 6.44 2.75
N SER A 248 8.15 6.39 1.71
CA SER A 248 8.34 7.54 0.80
C SER A 248 7.06 7.92 0.10
N THR A 249 6.24 6.94 -0.29
CA THR A 249 4.94 7.15 -0.92
C THR A 249 3.96 7.83 0.04
N ALA A 250 3.87 7.35 1.30
CA ALA A 250 3.04 7.97 2.32
C ALA A 250 3.46 9.42 2.61
N LEU A 251 4.76 9.66 2.76
CA LEU A 251 5.31 11.00 2.98
C LEU A 251 4.97 11.94 1.82
N ARG A 252 5.02 11.46 0.59
CA ARG A 252 4.65 12.23 -0.61
C ARG A 252 3.21 12.69 -0.56
N GLU A 253 2.26 11.80 -0.26
CA GLU A 253 0.85 12.15 -0.14
C GLU A 253 0.60 13.12 1.03
N ILE A 254 1.23 12.90 2.18
CA ILE A 254 1.15 13.79 3.34
C ILE A 254 1.66 15.19 2.99
N ILE A 255 2.84 15.28 2.38
CA ILE A 255 3.42 16.58 1.99
C ILE A 255 2.58 17.25 0.90
N SER A 256 2.01 16.50 -0.04
CA SER A 256 1.07 17.04 -1.01
C SER A 256 -0.13 17.69 -0.33
N GLU A 257 -0.71 17.04 0.69
CA GLU A 257 -1.84 17.59 1.45
C GLU A 257 -1.45 18.83 2.28
N ILE A 258 -0.28 18.79 2.94
CA ILE A 258 0.28 19.97 3.64
C ILE A 258 0.49 21.13 2.66
N THR A 259 0.99 20.84 1.47
CA THR A 259 1.21 21.86 0.43
C THR A 259 -0.10 22.47 -0.05
N ILE A 260 -1.14 21.64 -0.24
CA ILE A 260 -2.50 22.11 -0.60
C ILE A 260 -3.06 23.05 0.48
N ASP A 261 -2.83 22.74 1.76
CA ASP A 261 -3.22 23.62 2.87
C ASP A 261 -2.51 24.98 2.81
N LEU A 262 -1.24 25.02 2.40
CA LEU A 262 -0.47 26.27 2.24
C LEU A 262 -0.93 27.10 1.05
N CYS A 263 -1.43 26.48 -0.02
CA CYS A 263 -1.88 27.18 -1.22
C CYS A 263 -3.00 28.21 -0.96
N GLY A 264 -3.71 28.09 0.17
CA GLY A 264 -4.77 29.02 0.57
C GLY A 264 -4.27 30.35 1.14
N ASP A 265 -2.98 30.50 1.48
CA ASP A 265 -2.43 31.72 2.07
C ASP A 265 -1.71 32.56 1.01
N GLU A 266 -2.17 33.79 0.82
CA GLU A 266 -1.65 34.70 -0.20
C GLU A 266 -0.18 35.09 -0.02
N LYS A 267 0.34 35.04 1.22
CA LYS A 267 1.76 35.36 1.48
C LYS A 267 2.73 34.43 0.70
N PHE A 268 2.30 33.20 0.40
CA PHE A 268 3.10 32.25 -0.36
C PHE A 268 3.10 32.49 -1.88
N LYS A 269 2.47 33.55 -2.36
CA LYS A 269 2.69 34.04 -3.74
C LYS A 269 4.10 34.59 -3.92
N GLU A 270 4.67 35.22 -2.89
CA GLU A 270 5.94 35.94 -2.95
C GLU A 270 7.01 35.41 -1.99
N GLN A 271 6.60 34.66 -0.96
CA GLN A 271 7.49 34.16 0.08
C GLN A 271 7.45 32.62 0.13
N GLY A 272 8.63 32.01 0.14
CA GLY A 272 8.73 30.57 0.38
C GLY A 272 8.31 30.21 1.81
N PRO A 273 7.51 29.13 2.01
CA PRO A 273 7.09 28.71 3.33
C PRO A 273 8.26 28.23 4.19
N ARG A 274 8.13 28.41 5.51
CA ARG A 274 9.14 28.06 6.51
C ARG A 274 8.71 26.84 7.31
N PHE A 275 9.52 25.79 7.26
CA PHE A 275 9.26 24.52 7.92
C PHE A 275 10.21 24.31 9.09
N LEU A 276 9.66 23.80 10.20
CA LEU A 276 10.42 23.17 11.27
C LEU A 276 10.13 21.67 11.26
N ILE A 277 11.16 20.84 11.10
CA ILE A 277 11.05 19.39 11.05
C ILE A 277 11.80 18.79 12.23
N ILE A 278 11.07 18.08 13.09
CA ILE A 278 11.58 17.33 14.23
C ILE A 278 11.24 15.87 14.02
N ALA A 279 12.15 15.10 13.45
CA ALA A 279 11.89 13.70 13.14
C ALA A 279 13.10 12.81 13.46
N ASP A 280 12.84 11.50 13.56
CA ASP A 280 13.92 10.53 13.68
C ASP A 280 14.79 10.50 12.44
N SER A 281 16.09 10.26 12.60
CA SER A 281 17.09 10.29 11.52
C SER A 281 16.72 9.41 10.31
N SER A 282 16.00 8.31 10.52
CA SER A 282 15.55 7.43 9.45
C SER A 282 14.48 8.05 8.52
N LEU A 283 13.74 9.04 9.00
CA LEU A 283 12.68 9.74 8.26
C LEU A 283 13.15 11.07 7.67
N ASN A 284 14.14 11.71 8.29
CA ASN A 284 14.56 13.06 7.95
C ASN A 284 14.90 13.26 6.48
N ASP A 285 15.72 12.37 5.89
CA ASP A 285 16.17 12.51 4.49
C ASP A 285 14.99 12.37 3.50
N ASP A 286 14.12 11.38 3.70
CA ASP A 286 12.96 11.16 2.83
C ASP A 286 11.91 12.27 2.99
N LEU A 287 11.61 12.68 4.22
CA LEU A 287 10.66 13.75 4.49
C LEU A 287 11.13 15.08 3.89
N LEU A 288 12.41 15.43 4.08
CA LEU A 288 13.00 16.64 3.53
C LEU A 288 12.97 16.64 2.00
N LYS A 289 13.33 15.53 1.35
CA LYS A 289 13.29 15.42 -0.11
C LYS A 289 11.87 15.61 -0.65
N GLN A 290 10.90 14.91 -0.07
CA GLN A 290 9.50 15.06 -0.50
C GLN A 290 9.01 16.49 -0.28
N ALA A 291 9.33 17.11 0.87
CA ALA A 291 8.96 18.47 1.14
C ALA A 291 9.58 19.45 0.14
N ILE A 292 10.89 19.37 -0.13
CA ILE A 292 11.56 20.24 -1.12
C ILE A 292 10.94 20.10 -2.51
N GLN A 293 10.57 18.89 -2.92
CA GLN A 293 9.97 18.66 -4.24
C GLN A 293 8.56 19.23 -4.38
N PHE A 294 7.71 19.10 -3.36
CA PHE A 294 6.30 19.43 -3.47
C PHE A 294 5.96 20.88 -3.09
N VAL A 295 6.78 21.51 -2.24
CA VAL A 295 6.47 22.83 -1.66
C VAL A 295 6.93 23.99 -2.56
N GLN A 296 7.19 23.76 -3.84
CA GLN A 296 7.59 24.79 -4.81
C GLN A 296 6.35 25.54 -5.33
N ILE A 297 5.78 26.42 -4.51
CA ILE A 297 4.51 27.14 -4.79
C ILE A 297 4.66 28.66 -4.94
N SER A 298 5.86 29.20 -4.67
CA SER A 298 6.10 30.64 -4.51
C SER A 298 6.94 31.25 -5.65
N GLY A 299 6.80 30.73 -6.87
CA GLY A 299 7.62 31.17 -7.99
C GLY A 299 9.10 30.92 -7.73
N GLU A 300 9.95 31.96 -7.84
CA GLU A 300 11.40 31.85 -7.58
C GLU A 300 11.77 31.90 -6.10
N SER A 301 10.83 32.26 -5.21
CA SER A 301 11.08 32.29 -3.76
C SER A 301 11.14 30.88 -3.19
N VAL A 302 12.29 30.49 -2.70
CA VAL A 302 12.52 29.12 -2.22
C VAL A 302 12.03 28.91 -0.79
N PRO A 303 11.49 27.71 -0.47
CA PRO A 303 11.13 27.35 0.89
C PRO A 303 12.36 27.25 1.80
N SER A 304 12.16 27.40 3.10
CA SER A 304 13.20 27.17 4.11
C SER A 304 12.83 26.04 5.06
N PHE A 305 13.80 25.22 5.40
CA PHE A 305 13.67 24.05 6.26
C PHE A 305 14.68 24.11 7.40
N THR A 306 14.20 24.14 8.62
CA THR A 306 15.00 23.95 9.83
C THR A 306 14.75 22.53 10.33
N ILE A 307 15.80 21.72 10.46
CA ILE A 307 15.70 20.29 10.77
C ILE A 307 16.56 19.98 11.99
N THR A 308 15.96 19.26 12.95
CA THR A 308 16.74 18.75 14.07
C THR A 308 17.43 17.44 13.68
N THR A 309 18.70 17.32 14.03
CA THR A 309 19.49 16.09 13.84
C THR A 309 20.21 15.69 15.11
N LYS A 310 20.36 14.38 15.32
CA LYS A 310 21.18 13.80 16.42
C LYS A 310 22.62 13.52 15.97
N ASP A 311 22.85 13.50 14.65
CA ASP A 311 24.15 13.24 14.05
C ASP A 311 24.68 14.49 13.32
N PRO A 312 25.75 15.12 13.83
CA PRO A 312 26.35 16.28 13.19
C PRO A 312 26.87 16.01 11.76
N GLU A 313 27.13 14.73 11.40
CA GLU A 313 27.58 14.35 10.06
C GLU A 313 26.47 14.45 9.02
N ASP A 314 25.18 14.40 9.42
CA ASP A 314 24.04 14.50 8.51
C ASP A 314 24.09 15.77 7.66
N ARG A 315 24.47 16.90 8.25
CA ARG A 315 24.63 18.21 7.56
C ARG A 315 25.67 18.12 6.45
N GLY A 316 26.83 17.58 6.77
CA GLY A 316 27.95 17.43 5.82
C GLY A 316 27.58 16.48 4.69
N TYR A 317 26.96 15.36 5.01
CA TYR A 317 26.48 14.37 4.05
C TYR A 317 25.43 14.95 3.09
N PHE A 318 24.42 15.63 3.61
CA PHE A 318 23.35 16.21 2.79
C PHE A 318 23.89 17.26 1.81
N ARG A 319 24.70 18.21 2.27
CA ARG A 319 25.30 19.25 1.41
C ARG A 319 26.30 18.68 0.40
N SER A 320 27.06 17.66 0.76
CA SER A 320 27.94 16.96 -0.16
C SER A 320 27.18 16.25 -1.27
N LYS A 321 26.02 15.67 -0.93
CA LYS A 321 25.16 14.95 -1.88
C LYS A 321 24.40 15.90 -2.80
N TYR A 322 23.98 17.07 -2.30
CA TYR A 322 23.18 18.06 -3.02
C TYR A 322 23.83 19.45 -2.95
N PRO A 323 24.96 19.67 -3.64
CA PRO A 323 25.73 20.91 -3.51
C PRO A 323 24.95 22.16 -3.98
N ASP A 324 24.03 22.01 -4.92
CA ASP A 324 23.21 23.10 -5.50
C ASP A 324 21.84 23.24 -4.83
N ILE A 325 21.65 22.65 -3.64
CA ILE A 325 20.33 22.62 -2.97
C ILE A 325 19.80 24.04 -2.66
N ASP A 326 20.70 25.00 -2.42
CA ASP A 326 20.34 26.38 -2.11
C ASP A 326 19.61 27.10 -3.28
N LEU A 327 19.66 26.53 -4.51
CA LEU A 327 18.88 27.02 -5.65
C LEU A 327 17.37 26.70 -5.56
N VAL A 328 16.97 25.76 -4.68
CA VAL A 328 15.59 25.29 -4.57
C VAL A 328 15.08 25.22 -3.13
N ALA A 329 15.96 25.27 -2.14
CA ALA A 329 15.57 25.27 -0.73
C ALA A 329 16.70 25.80 0.15
N LYS A 330 16.37 26.57 1.20
CA LYS A 330 17.30 26.90 2.28
C LYS A 330 17.18 25.83 3.36
N VAL A 331 18.26 25.07 3.61
CA VAL A 331 18.25 23.98 4.58
C VAL A 331 19.24 24.26 5.71
N GLU A 332 18.74 24.28 6.92
CA GLU A 332 19.49 24.44 8.15
C GLU A 332 19.30 23.22 9.06
N PHE A 333 20.42 22.65 9.54
CA PHE A 333 20.41 21.57 10.51
C PHE A 333 20.78 22.11 11.89
N ILE A 334 19.94 21.80 12.89
CA ILE A 334 20.15 22.17 14.30
C ILE A 334 20.42 20.89 15.08
N ASP A 335 21.52 20.87 15.83
CA ASP A 335 21.90 19.71 16.64
C ASP A 335 20.91 19.56 17.80
N SER A 336 20.24 18.41 17.85
CA SER A 336 19.38 18.02 18.97
C SER A 336 20.21 17.49 20.13
N PRO A 337 19.91 17.87 21.39
CA PRO A 337 20.60 17.30 22.55
C PRO A 337 20.51 15.76 22.56
N LYS A 338 21.61 15.05 22.81
CA LYS A 338 21.70 13.59 22.75
C LYS A 338 20.65 12.83 23.60
N ASN A 339 20.12 13.48 24.63
CA ASN A 339 19.22 12.87 25.62
C ASN A 339 17.87 13.60 25.76
N ARG A 340 17.55 14.54 24.89
CA ARG A 340 16.27 15.27 24.90
C ARG A 340 15.71 15.37 23.50
N VAL A 341 14.39 15.31 23.42
CA VAL A 341 13.67 15.79 22.25
C VAL A 341 13.83 17.31 22.20
N ALA A 342 13.88 17.90 21.00
CA ALA A 342 13.90 19.35 20.84
C ALA A 342 12.76 19.98 21.67
N ASP A 343 13.03 21.12 22.28
CA ASP A 343 12.02 21.91 22.99
C ASP A 343 11.82 23.26 22.32
N ALA A 344 10.73 23.94 22.67
CA ALA A 344 10.37 25.21 22.06
C ALA A 344 11.41 26.34 22.31
N GLN A 345 12.21 26.24 23.38
CA GLN A 345 13.23 27.24 23.69
C GLN A 345 14.41 27.22 22.71
N MET A 346 14.66 26.07 22.06
CA MET A 346 15.71 25.97 21.03
C MET A 346 15.42 26.88 19.83
N PHE A 347 14.16 27.25 19.64
CA PHE A 347 13.67 28.03 18.50
C PHE A 347 13.05 29.35 18.95
N ALA A 348 13.44 29.85 20.13
CA ALA A 348 12.91 31.10 20.67
C ALA A 348 13.03 32.26 19.67
N ASP A 349 11.97 33.07 19.61
CA ASP A 349 11.84 34.21 18.70
C ASP A 349 11.81 33.86 17.19
N GLN A 350 11.78 32.59 16.84
CA GLN A 350 11.62 32.13 15.46
C GLN A 350 10.13 31.96 15.11
N SER A 351 9.85 32.02 13.82
CA SER A 351 8.50 31.86 13.30
C SER A 351 8.50 30.87 12.14
N PHE A 352 7.61 29.88 12.19
CA PHE A 352 7.43 28.82 11.19
C PHE A 352 5.99 28.76 10.72
N ASP A 353 5.82 28.46 9.44
CA ASP A 353 4.49 28.27 8.86
C ASP A 353 3.99 26.85 9.13
N VAL A 354 4.92 25.90 9.14
CA VAL A 354 4.64 24.46 9.30
C VAL A 354 5.62 23.85 10.30
N LEU A 355 5.08 23.13 11.29
CA LEU A 355 5.81 22.21 12.13
C LEU A 355 5.46 20.77 11.72
N ILE A 356 6.46 19.93 11.53
CA ILE A 356 6.28 18.48 11.33
C ILE A 356 7.06 17.74 12.41
N VAL A 357 6.37 16.93 13.20
CA VAL A 357 6.98 16.06 14.22
C VAL A 357 6.73 14.61 13.90
N SER A 358 7.77 13.76 13.95
CA SER A 358 7.67 12.31 13.80
C SER A 358 8.76 11.60 14.58
N LEU A 359 8.43 11.09 15.76
CA LEU A 359 9.33 10.38 16.66
C LEU A 359 9.03 8.87 16.66
N GLU A 360 9.93 8.08 17.25
CA GLU A 360 9.69 6.62 17.41
C GLU A 360 8.45 6.34 18.25
N ASN A 361 8.24 7.13 19.31
CA ASN A 361 7.07 7.02 20.15
C ASN A 361 5.97 7.96 19.62
N GLU A 362 4.80 7.41 19.34
CA GLU A 362 3.67 8.16 18.78
C GLU A 362 3.05 9.14 19.79
N LEU A 363 3.00 8.79 21.08
CA LEU A 363 2.51 9.71 22.10
C LEU A 363 3.47 10.89 22.31
N ASP A 364 4.77 10.64 22.25
CA ASP A 364 5.79 11.70 22.31
C ASP A 364 5.69 12.62 21.07
N THR A 365 5.39 12.03 19.91
CA THR A 365 5.13 12.81 18.68
C THR A 365 3.99 13.79 18.86
N ILE A 366 2.85 13.32 19.35
CA ILE A 366 1.67 14.15 19.59
C ILE A 366 1.96 15.18 20.69
N GLY A 367 2.51 14.72 21.81
CA GLY A 367 2.83 15.54 22.98
C GLY A 367 3.75 16.70 22.63
N LEU A 368 4.86 16.41 21.93
CA LEU A 368 5.79 17.46 21.49
C LEU A 368 5.14 18.44 20.50
N THR A 369 4.36 17.93 19.54
CA THR A 369 3.67 18.82 18.59
C THR A 369 2.75 19.79 19.33
N TYR A 370 2.04 19.28 20.33
CA TYR A 370 1.16 20.08 21.17
C TYR A 370 1.93 21.14 21.98
N GLU A 371 3.00 20.73 22.65
CA GLU A 371 3.89 21.61 23.44
C GLU A 371 4.45 22.75 22.58
N MET A 372 4.92 22.42 21.38
CA MET A 372 5.48 23.40 20.44
C MET A 372 4.42 24.41 19.97
N LEU A 373 3.19 23.95 19.71
CA LEU A 373 2.10 24.83 19.28
C LEU A 373 1.57 25.75 20.38
N ASP A 374 1.61 25.31 21.64
CA ASP A 374 1.15 26.08 22.79
C ASP A 374 2.22 26.99 23.39
N SER A 375 3.47 26.82 23.01
CA SER A 375 4.57 27.62 23.52
C SER A 375 4.47 29.07 23.05
N SER A 376 4.65 30.00 23.97
CA SER A 376 4.74 31.44 23.68
C SER A 376 6.11 31.87 23.15
N SER A 377 7.14 31.04 23.25
CA SER A 377 8.50 31.36 22.84
C SER A 377 8.75 31.17 21.33
N ILE A 378 7.86 30.50 20.63
CA ILE A 378 7.95 30.21 19.19
C ILE A 378 6.60 30.48 18.52
N ASN A 379 6.64 31.00 17.30
CA ASN A 379 5.41 31.21 16.53
C ASN A 379 5.27 30.15 15.43
N ILE A 380 4.27 29.27 15.56
CA ILE A 380 3.96 28.22 14.59
C ILE A 380 2.51 28.38 14.13
N VAL A 381 2.28 28.40 12.81
CA VAL A 381 0.94 28.55 12.25
C VAL A 381 0.17 27.24 12.29
N LYS A 382 0.75 26.14 11.80
CA LYS A 382 0.16 24.79 11.80
C LYS A 382 1.18 23.72 12.19
N GLY A 383 0.73 22.71 12.94
CA GLY A 383 1.52 21.55 13.34
C GLY A 383 0.94 20.24 12.82
N TYR A 384 1.81 19.37 12.38
CA TYR A 384 1.48 18.04 11.86
C TYR A 384 2.25 16.98 12.65
N ALA A 385 1.51 16.13 13.36
CA ALA A 385 2.05 14.96 14.04
C ALA A 385 1.98 13.75 13.10
N LEU A 386 3.12 13.24 12.63
CA LEU A 386 3.17 12.08 11.74
C LEU A 386 3.37 10.80 12.54
N LEU A 387 2.36 9.95 12.58
CA LEU A 387 2.37 8.65 13.23
C LEU A 387 2.70 7.56 12.22
N ARG A 388 3.33 6.47 12.68
CA ARG A 388 3.61 5.30 11.84
C ARG A 388 2.34 4.52 11.54
N GLU A 389 1.51 4.33 12.56
CA GLU A 389 0.26 3.58 12.45
C GLU A 389 -0.96 4.45 12.73
N SER A 390 -2.12 3.96 12.31
CA SER A 390 -3.39 4.61 12.60
C SER A 390 -3.80 4.30 14.04
N GLN A 391 -3.63 5.25 14.92
CA GLN A 391 -4.21 5.19 16.25
C GLN A 391 -5.53 5.95 16.29
N LYS A 392 -6.57 5.34 16.90
CA LYS A 392 -7.82 6.03 17.22
C LYS A 392 -7.61 6.92 18.45
N ILE A 393 -6.74 7.91 18.33
CA ILE A 393 -6.54 8.91 19.38
C ILE A 393 -7.42 10.09 19.01
N ASP A 394 -8.54 10.23 19.70
CA ASP A 394 -9.43 11.39 19.55
C ASP A 394 -8.86 12.58 20.38
N MET A 395 -7.87 13.26 19.83
CA MET A 395 -7.27 14.48 20.40
C MET A 395 -7.52 15.71 19.52
N ASN A 396 -8.68 15.79 18.87
CA ASN A 396 -9.06 16.87 17.95
C ASN A 396 -9.37 18.21 18.62
N HIS A 397 -8.77 18.51 19.78
CA HIS A 397 -9.10 19.73 20.51
C HIS A 397 -8.22 20.96 20.19
N HIS A 398 -7.22 20.80 19.32
CA HIS A 398 -6.33 21.89 18.95
C HIS A 398 -6.48 22.24 17.46
N GLU A 399 -7.07 23.40 17.14
CA GLU A 399 -7.39 23.81 15.76
C GLU A 399 -6.18 23.87 14.82
N ARG A 400 -4.97 24.09 15.35
CA ARG A 400 -3.72 24.16 14.58
C ARG A 400 -3.01 22.82 14.45
N LEU A 401 -3.43 21.76 15.18
CA LEU A 401 -2.82 20.43 15.17
C LEU A 401 -3.56 19.51 14.22
N ARG A 402 -2.81 18.80 13.37
CA ARG A 402 -3.31 17.73 12.53
C ARG A 402 -2.50 16.46 12.74
N ILE A 403 -3.17 15.35 13.02
CA ILE A 403 -2.55 14.04 13.19
C ILE A 403 -2.70 13.27 11.87
N MET A 404 -1.60 12.76 11.33
CA MET A 404 -1.55 12.05 10.05
C MET A 404 -0.81 10.71 10.22
N SER A 405 -1.31 9.64 9.62
CA SER A 405 -0.72 8.30 9.72
C SER A 405 -0.04 7.88 8.43
N LEU A 406 1.24 7.51 8.51
CA LEU A 406 1.99 6.99 7.36
C LEU A 406 1.33 5.74 6.78
N SER A 407 0.81 4.85 7.63
CA SER A 407 0.12 3.65 7.15
C SER A 407 -1.17 3.96 6.39
N GLU A 408 -1.95 4.96 6.80
CA GLU A 408 -3.18 5.36 6.10
C GLU A 408 -2.89 6.04 4.77
N TYR A 409 -1.90 6.92 4.73
CA TYR A 409 -1.53 7.63 3.51
C TYR A 409 -0.82 6.74 2.50
N GLY A 410 0.00 5.79 2.95
CA GLY A 410 0.60 4.79 2.08
C GLY A 410 -0.44 3.94 1.36
N LYS A 411 -1.57 3.63 2.03
CA LYS A 411 -2.69 2.90 1.45
C LYS A 411 -3.40 3.66 0.33
N LYS A 412 -3.54 4.98 0.48
CA LYS A 412 -4.30 5.84 -0.44
C LYS A 412 -3.52 6.19 -1.70
N SER A 413 -2.25 5.80 -1.77
CA SER A 413 -1.43 6.19 -2.90
C SER A 413 -1.95 5.62 -4.22
N PRO A 414 -2.02 6.44 -5.28
CA PRO A 414 -2.34 6.00 -6.63
C PRO A 414 -1.42 4.88 -7.14
N GLU A 415 -0.18 4.80 -6.65
CA GLU A 415 0.79 3.76 -7.04
C GLU A 415 0.28 2.34 -6.79
N PHE A 416 -0.60 2.15 -5.78
CA PHE A 416 -1.13 0.84 -5.42
C PHE A 416 -2.55 0.57 -5.93
N GLY A 417 -3.30 1.61 -6.25
CA GLY A 417 -4.75 1.50 -6.47
C GLY A 417 -5.24 1.72 -7.89
N ASP A 418 -4.61 2.58 -8.64
CA ASP A 418 -5.10 2.97 -9.95
C ASP A 418 -4.03 2.76 -11.03
N PHE A 419 -4.36 1.91 -12.00
CA PHE A 419 -3.62 1.77 -13.26
C PHE A 419 -3.53 3.10 -14.03
N ASP A 420 -4.37 4.07 -13.67
CA ASP A 420 -4.46 5.35 -14.35
C ASP A 420 -3.23 6.24 -14.17
N MET A 421 -2.47 6.11 -13.05
CA MET A 421 -1.30 6.97 -12.84
C MET A 421 -0.18 6.73 -13.86
N GLU A 422 0.06 5.48 -14.27
CA GLU A 422 1.05 5.21 -15.33
C GLU A 422 0.59 5.83 -16.64
N LYS A 423 -0.68 5.68 -16.97
CA LYS A 423 -1.27 6.28 -18.17
C LYS A 423 -1.23 7.80 -18.10
N GLU A 424 -1.60 8.42 -16.98
CA GLU A 424 -1.51 9.87 -16.82
C GLU A 424 -0.06 10.37 -16.93
N ALA A 425 0.92 9.62 -16.40
CA ALA A 425 2.32 9.96 -16.54
C ALA A 425 2.84 9.79 -17.98
N GLU A 426 2.36 8.79 -18.70
CA GLU A 426 2.61 8.62 -20.14
C GLU A 426 1.97 9.74 -20.95
N ASP A 427 0.72 10.10 -20.67
CA ASP A 427 0.02 11.21 -21.33
C ASP A 427 0.76 12.54 -21.08
N ASN A 428 1.25 12.77 -19.87
CA ASN A 428 2.09 13.92 -19.54
C ASN A 428 3.39 13.95 -20.36
N HIS A 429 4.05 12.80 -20.54
CA HIS A 429 5.23 12.69 -21.40
C HIS A 429 4.91 12.93 -22.88
N ASN A 430 3.80 12.38 -23.36
CA ASN A 430 3.35 12.55 -24.74
C ASN A 430 2.99 14.00 -25.06
N ALA A 431 2.40 14.73 -24.10
CA ALA A 431 2.16 16.15 -24.23
C ALA A 431 3.47 16.95 -24.33
N TYR A 432 4.46 16.61 -23.50
CA TYR A 432 5.81 17.18 -23.64
C TYR A 432 6.40 16.93 -25.03
N LEU A 433 6.30 15.69 -25.55
CA LEU A 433 6.79 15.36 -26.90
C LEU A 433 6.05 16.14 -27.99
N ALA A 434 4.74 16.36 -27.83
CA ALA A 434 3.92 17.12 -28.77
C ALA A 434 4.36 18.60 -28.84
N GLY A 435 4.84 19.17 -27.73
CA GLY A 435 5.37 20.54 -27.65
C GLY A 435 6.78 20.71 -28.26
N LEU A 436 7.48 19.61 -28.59
CA LEU A 436 8.82 19.70 -29.19
C LEU A 436 8.75 20.04 -30.68
N SER A 437 9.78 20.76 -31.19
CA SER A 437 9.98 20.90 -32.63
C SER A 437 10.18 19.53 -33.28
N GLU A 438 9.84 19.40 -34.57
CA GLU A 438 9.92 18.14 -35.31
C GLU A 438 11.32 17.52 -35.27
N GLU A 439 12.37 18.35 -35.36
CA GLU A 439 13.77 17.92 -35.26
C GLU A 439 14.10 17.33 -33.87
N LYS A 440 13.66 17.97 -32.79
CA LYS A 440 13.88 17.48 -31.43
C LYS A 440 13.05 16.24 -31.12
N ARG A 441 11.84 16.12 -31.69
CA ARG A 441 10.95 14.97 -31.52
C ARG A 441 11.52 13.70 -32.14
N LEU A 442 12.22 13.78 -33.29
CA LEU A 442 12.86 12.64 -33.94
C LEU A 442 13.95 11.99 -33.08
N GLY A 443 14.61 12.76 -32.19
CA GLY A 443 15.63 12.27 -31.28
C GLY A 443 15.12 11.96 -29.86
N ALA A 444 13.85 12.23 -29.56
CA ALA A 444 13.30 12.06 -28.23
C ALA A 444 12.89 10.60 -27.97
N LYS A 445 13.07 10.15 -26.73
CA LYS A 445 12.69 8.80 -26.29
C LYS A 445 11.17 8.70 -26.12
N THR A 446 10.57 7.61 -26.59
CA THR A 446 9.16 7.27 -26.28
C THR A 446 9.02 6.87 -24.81
N TRP A 447 7.79 6.77 -24.31
CA TRP A 447 7.53 6.35 -22.91
C TRP A 447 8.23 5.04 -22.55
N GLU A 448 8.18 4.02 -23.44
CA GLU A 448 8.83 2.72 -23.23
C GLU A 448 10.35 2.81 -23.15
N GLN A 449 10.93 3.76 -23.89
CA GLN A 449 12.38 3.98 -23.94
C GLN A 449 12.90 4.82 -22.78
N LEU A 450 12.01 5.47 -22.04
CA LEU A 450 12.40 6.26 -20.87
C LEU A 450 13.04 5.41 -19.79
N GLU A 451 14.07 5.97 -19.17
CA GLU A 451 14.63 5.41 -17.93
C GLU A 451 13.66 5.64 -16.77
N TYR A 452 13.77 4.78 -15.77
CA TYR A 452 12.90 4.86 -14.59
C TYR A 452 12.85 6.28 -13.98
N ALA A 453 14.00 6.92 -13.83
CA ALA A 453 14.08 8.29 -13.28
C ALA A 453 13.28 9.31 -14.11
N ALA A 454 13.25 9.16 -15.44
CA ALA A 454 12.46 10.03 -16.30
C ALA A 454 10.95 9.70 -16.22
N LYS A 455 10.58 8.42 -16.10
CA LYS A 455 9.19 8.01 -15.81
C LYS A 455 8.72 8.53 -14.46
N GLU A 456 9.57 8.43 -13.44
CA GLU A 456 9.28 8.95 -12.09
C GLU A 456 9.08 10.47 -12.09
N ALA A 457 9.86 11.22 -12.86
CA ALA A 457 9.69 12.65 -13.03
C ALA A 457 8.29 13.01 -13.57
N ASN A 458 7.78 12.24 -14.53
CA ASN A 458 6.43 12.41 -15.06
C ASN A 458 5.35 12.04 -14.03
N ARG A 459 5.53 10.95 -13.26
CA ARG A 459 4.63 10.59 -12.14
C ARG A 459 4.55 11.71 -11.10
N LEU A 460 5.70 12.28 -10.74
CA LEU A 460 5.77 13.41 -9.79
C LEU A 460 5.06 14.66 -10.33
N ALA A 461 5.17 14.95 -11.62
CA ALA A 461 4.47 16.06 -12.25
C ALA A 461 2.94 15.86 -12.20
N VAL A 462 2.46 14.65 -12.45
CA VAL A 462 1.03 14.27 -12.32
C VAL A 462 0.55 14.42 -10.88
N LEU A 463 1.30 13.94 -9.90
CA LEU A 463 0.95 14.08 -8.48
C LEU A 463 0.88 15.55 -8.05
N HIS A 464 1.75 16.40 -8.57
CA HIS A 464 1.75 17.85 -8.29
C HIS A 464 0.56 18.58 -8.95
N ARG A 465 -0.20 17.93 -9.83
CA ARG A 465 -1.41 18.50 -10.47
C ARG A 465 -2.43 18.99 -9.45
N LYS A 466 -2.64 18.25 -8.35
CA LYS A 466 -3.54 18.64 -7.25
C LYS A 466 -3.15 20.01 -6.65
N VAL A 467 -1.85 20.25 -6.48
CA VAL A 467 -1.31 21.52 -5.97
C VAL A 467 -1.57 22.64 -6.98
N LYS A 468 -1.32 22.42 -8.28
CA LYS A 468 -1.59 23.40 -9.33
C LYS A 468 -3.07 23.76 -9.43
N LEU A 469 -3.96 22.77 -9.33
CA LEU A 469 -5.42 23.00 -9.31
C LEU A 469 -5.83 23.84 -8.09
N LYS A 470 -5.25 23.56 -6.93
CA LYS A 470 -5.53 24.36 -5.73
C LYS A 470 -5.02 25.78 -5.86
N LEU A 471 -3.83 25.98 -6.41
CA LEU A 471 -3.30 27.32 -6.70
C LEU A 471 -4.17 28.10 -7.70
N LYS A 472 -4.75 27.41 -8.70
CA LYS A 472 -5.74 28.01 -9.62
C LYS A 472 -6.97 28.52 -8.88
N GLU A 473 -7.53 27.71 -7.97
CA GLU A 473 -8.68 28.11 -7.16
C GLU A 473 -8.39 29.33 -6.29
N THR A 474 -7.23 29.36 -5.64
CA THR A 474 -6.87 30.42 -4.66
C THR A 474 -6.33 31.69 -5.30
N ARG A 475 -5.88 31.64 -6.55
CA ARG A 475 -5.36 32.78 -7.32
C ARG A 475 -6.32 33.24 -8.42
N GLY A 476 -7.61 32.93 -8.30
CA GLY A 476 -8.63 33.14 -9.32
C GLY A 476 -8.87 34.60 -9.73
N ASP A 477 -8.33 35.58 -8.98
CA ASP A 477 -8.41 37.01 -9.29
C ASP A 477 -7.38 37.46 -10.36
N GLN A 478 -6.43 36.61 -10.72
CA GLN A 478 -5.42 36.87 -11.75
C GLN A 478 -5.99 36.58 -13.14
N SER A 479 -5.48 37.27 -14.17
CA SER A 479 -5.74 36.86 -15.55
C SER A 479 -5.20 35.44 -15.80
N VAL A 480 -5.78 34.73 -16.80
CA VAL A 480 -5.34 33.36 -17.11
C VAL A 480 -3.85 33.35 -17.49
N GLU A 481 -3.39 34.36 -18.22
CA GLU A 481 -1.98 34.51 -18.65
C GLU A 481 -1.04 34.70 -17.46
N GLU A 482 -1.40 35.57 -16.51
CA GLU A 482 -0.62 35.80 -15.29
C GLU A 482 -0.56 34.55 -14.41
N LEU A 483 -1.68 33.85 -14.27
CA LEU A 483 -1.77 32.60 -13.54
C LEU A 483 -0.85 31.53 -14.17
N ILE A 484 -0.94 31.33 -15.49
CA ILE A 484 -0.09 30.37 -16.20
C ILE A 484 1.38 30.72 -16.05
N SER A 485 1.75 32.00 -16.19
CA SER A 485 3.14 32.45 -16.02
C SER A 485 3.67 32.20 -14.60
N SER A 486 2.88 32.50 -13.58
CA SER A 486 3.22 32.25 -12.18
C SER A 486 3.38 30.76 -11.87
N LEU A 487 2.48 29.92 -12.40
CA LEU A 487 2.54 28.47 -12.19
C LEU A 487 3.66 27.83 -13.01
N ALA A 488 4.02 28.34 -14.18
CA ALA A 488 5.15 27.88 -14.97
C ALA A 488 6.48 28.13 -14.24
N CYS A 489 6.63 29.28 -13.58
CA CYS A 489 7.76 29.57 -12.73
C CYS A 489 7.86 28.56 -11.56
N SER A 490 6.74 28.27 -10.89
CA SER A 490 6.68 27.27 -9.81
C SER A 490 6.96 25.85 -10.32
N GLU A 491 6.52 25.49 -11.54
CA GLU A 491 6.83 24.20 -12.16
C GLU A 491 8.31 24.08 -12.48
N HIS A 492 8.94 25.14 -12.96
CA HIS A 492 10.39 25.15 -13.17
C HIS A 492 11.15 24.94 -11.85
N GLN A 493 10.75 25.58 -10.75
CA GLN A 493 11.33 25.34 -9.44
C GLN A 493 11.16 23.89 -8.99
N ARG A 494 9.95 23.29 -9.17
CA ARG A 494 9.69 21.89 -8.89
C ARG A 494 10.62 20.97 -9.70
N TRP A 495 10.74 21.24 -11.00
CA TRP A 495 11.63 20.49 -11.91
C TRP A 495 13.09 20.60 -11.48
N LYS A 496 13.57 21.81 -11.12
CA LYS A 496 14.92 22.02 -10.59
C LYS A 496 15.13 21.21 -9.30
N ALA A 497 14.16 21.25 -8.38
CA ALA A 497 14.24 20.49 -7.13
C ALA A 497 14.37 18.98 -7.41
N GLU A 498 13.57 18.45 -8.33
CA GLU A 498 13.65 17.04 -8.77
C GLU A 498 15.04 16.71 -9.34
N LYS A 499 15.57 17.57 -10.23
CA LYS A 499 16.90 17.35 -10.83
C LYS A 499 18.02 17.38 -9.80
N ILE A 500 18.06 18.39 -8.93
CA ILE A 500 19.08 18.53 -7.89
C ILE A 500 19.02 17.33 -6.93
N LEU A 501 17.82 16.93 -6.47
CA LEU A 501 17.63 15.78 -5.60
C LEU A 501 17.93 14.43 -6.28
N SER A 502 17.93 14.40 -7.62
CA SER A 502 18.38 13.26 -8.43
C SER A 502 19.90 13.30 -8.71
N GLY A 503 20.63 14.26 -8.11
CA GLY A 503 22.08 14.41 -8.20
C GLY A 503 22.58 15.19 -9.42
N TRP A 504 21.70 15.91 -10.12
CA TRP A 504 22.10 16.85 -11.16
C TRP A 504 22.63 18.15 -10.54
N ARG A 505 23.50 18.82 -11.29
CA ARG A 505 24.13 20.09 -10.90
C ARG A 505 23.90 21.15 -11.96
N SER A 506 23.92 22.40 -11.53
CA SER A 506 23.94 23.55 -12.42
C SER A 506 25.27 23.63 -13.21
N GLY A 507 25.18 24.05 -14.46
CA GLY A 507 26.35 24.28 -15.30
C GLY A 507 26.03 25.02 -16.58
N THR A 508 27.06 25.40 -17.33
CA THR A 508 26.93 26.20 -18.54
C THR A 508 26.53 25.41 -19.79
N LYS A 509 26.69 24.09 -19.73
CA LYS A 509 26.36 23.17 -20.82
C LYS A 509 25.93 21.83 -20.28
N ARG A 510 24.87 21.25 -20.88
CA ARG A 510 24.36 19.93 -20.51
C ARG A 510 25.38 18.81 -20.73
N ASP A 511 25.59 18.00 -19.70
CA ASP A 511 26.40 16.79 -19.70
C ASP A 511 25.70 15.69 -18.90
N ASP A 512 25.09 14.75 -19.62
CA ASP A 512 24.27 13.69 -19.02
C ASP A 512 25.10 12.66 -18.23
N GLU A 513 26.38 12.45 -18.63
CA GLU A 513 27.27 11.51 -17.91
C GLU A 513 27.66 12.06 -16.54
N ARG A 514 27.92 13.37 -16.46
CA ARG A 514 28.26 14.07 -15.22
C ARG A 514 27.07 14.62 -14.47
N LYS A 515 25.86 14.43 -15.01
CA LYS A 515 24.60 15.00 -14.49
C LYS A 515 24.69 16.52 -14.31
N VAL A 516 25.13 17.22 -15.33
CA VAL A 516 25.18 18.69 -15.38
C VAL A 516 24.09 19.17 -16.33
N HIS A 517 23.32 20.19 -15.93
CA HIS A 517 22.25 20.75 -16.76
C HIS A 517 22.27 22.28 -16.75
N ASP A 518 22.25 22.87 -17.94
CA ASP A 518 22.29 24.32 -18.15
C ASP A 518 20.98 25.03 -17.80
N ASN A 519 19.85 24.34 -17.82
CA ASN A 519 18.57 24.90 -17.38
C ASN A 519 18.36 24.86 -15.85
N ILE A 520 19.30 24.37 -15.05
CA ILE A 520 19.28 24.52 -13.58
C ILE A 520 19.76 25.96 -13.25
N CYS A 521 18.94 26.93 -13.57
CA CYS A 521 19.15 28.37 -13.39
C CYS A 521 17.86 29.08 -12.94
N SER A 522 17.86 30.40 -12.82
CA SER A 522 16.66 31.19 -12.57
C SER A 522 15.68 31.08 -13.75
N TYR A 523 14.37 31.10 -13.48
CA TYR A 523 13.34 31.08 -14.54
C TYR A 523 13.48 32.28 -15.49
N SER A 524 13.91 33.44 -14.97
CA SER A 524 14.17 34.63 -15.76
C SER A 524 15.29 34.48 -16.79
N GLU A 525 16.28 33.61 -16.52
CA GLU A 525 17.43 33.35 -17.41
C GLU A 525 17.14 32.36 -18.53
N LEU A 526 16.01 31.65 -18.47
CA LEU A 526 15.59 30.70 -19.49
C LEU A 526 15.19 31.40 -20.78
N THR A 527 15.44 30.71 -21.92
CA THR A 527 14.90 31.12 -23.20
C THR A 527 13.38 30.93 -23.26
N ASP A 528 12.69 31.67 -24.12
CA ASP A 528 11.23 31.53 -24.26
C ASP A 528 10.82 30.13 -24.70
N GLU A 529 11.67 29.45 -25.50
CA GLU A 529 11.44 28.05 -25.89
C GLU A 529 11.41 27.12 -24.66
N ILE A 530 12.36 27.27 -23.75
CA ILE A 530 12.42 26.43 -22.52
C ILE A 530 11.27 26.76 -21.58
N LYS A 531 10.95 28.05 -21.39
CA LYS A 531 9.76 28.47 -20.63
C LYS A 531 8.47 27.87 -21.19
N GLY A 532 8.41 27.72 -22.53
CA GLY A 532 7.28 27.09 -23.20
C GLY A 532 6.99 25.66 -22.75
N TYR A 533 8.01 24.89 -22.33
CA TYR A 533 7.79 23.54 -21.81
C TYR A 533 7.06 23.56 -20.46
N ASP A 534 7.47 24.44 -19.55
CA ASP A 534 6.80 24.59 -18.24
C ASP A 534 5.37 25.11 -18.42
N VAL A 535 5.15 26.04 -19.35
CA VAL A 535 3.80 26.55 -19.72
C VAL A 535 2.91 25.40 -20.24
N THR A 536 3.42 24.54 -21.11
CA THR A 536 2.68 23.38 -21.64
C THR A 536 2.28 22.43 -20.51
N GLN A 537 3.19 22.11 -19.60
CA GLN A 537 2.92 21.27 -18.44
C GLN A 537 1.85 21.86 -17.51
N VAL A 538 1.86 23.17 -17.33
CA VAL A 538 0.84 23.87 -16.53
C VAL A 538 -0.51 23.85 -17.22
N LYS A 539 -0.57 24.16 -18.52
CA LYS A 539 -1.83 24.15 -19.30
C LYS A 539 -2.49 22.77 -19.25
N GLU A 540 -1.71 21.71 -19.47
CA GLU A 540 -2.20 20.34 -19.38
C GLU A 540 -2.72 20.01 -17.98
N ALA A 541 -1.96 20.33 -16.92
CA ALA A 541 -2.37 20.10 -15.56
C ALA A 541 -3.68 20.82 -15.20
N LEU A 542 -3.95 21.98 -15.81
CA LEU A 542 -5.15 22.78 -15.58
C LEU A 542 -6.31 22.45 -16.54
N GLY A 543 -6.11 21.58 -17.54
CA GLY A 543 -7.07 21.28 -18.58
C GLY A 543 -7.38 22.50 -19.47
N LEU A 544 -6.34 23.29 -19.79
CA LEU A 544 -6.41 24.45 -20.68
C LEU A 544 -5.75 24.11 -22.02
N ASP A 545 -6.39 24.50 -23.11
CA ASP A 545 -5.86 24.34 -24.47
C ASP A 545 -4.71 25.32 -24.78
#